data_bd28a46a9cead108a7dce9f8d7d5287e
#
_entry.id   bd28a46a9cead108a7dce9f8d7d5287e
#
_cell.length_a   1.000
_cell.length_b   1.000
_cell.length_c   1.000
_cell.angle_alpha   90.00
_cell.angle_beta   90.00
_cell.angle_gamma   90.00
#
_symmetry.space_group_name_H-M   'P 1'
#
loop_
_entity.id
_entity.type
_entity.pdbx_description
1 polymer ?
#
loop_
_entity_poly.entity_id
_entity_poly.type
_entity_poly.pdbx_seq_one_letter_code
_entity_poly.pdbx_strand_id
1 'polypeptide(L)'
;MNVYGYIRVSSRDQNEDRQRIALHERGVEDGFIYTDKVSGKDFDRPQYKKLVKKLKPGDLLMIQSIDRLGRNYEEVQNQWRVLTKEKEADICVLDMPLLDTRQGKDLMGTFIADLVLQILSFVAQNEREFIRKR
;
A
#
# COMPACT_ATOMS: atom_id res chain seq x y z
N MET A 1 -11.42 15.70 2.98
CA MET A 1 -10.44 14.60 2.94
C MET A 1 -11.02 13.36 3.60
N ASN A 2 -11.00 12.25 2.88
CA ASN A 2 -11.40 10.96 3.43
C ASN A 2 -10.17 10.10 3.71
N VAL A 3 -10.26 9.28 4.77
CA VAL A 3 -9.18 8.37 5.15
C VAL A 3 -9.65 6.96 4.91
N TYR A 4 -8.95 6.26 4.01
CA TYR A 4 -9.27 4.89 3.62
C TYR A 4 -8.21 3.93 4.12
N GLY A 5 -8.60 2.68 4.29
CA GLY A 5 -7.68 1.60 4.62
C GLY A 5 -7.84 0.46 3.62
N TYR A 6 -6.74 -0.19 3.30
CA TYR A 6 -6.78 -1.36 2.43
C TYR A 6 -6.11 -2.55 3.12
N ILE A 7 -6.81 -3.67 3.12
CA ILE A 7 -6.36 -4.92 3.70
C ILE A 7 -6.29 -5.97 2.60
N ARG A 8 -5.16 -6.66 2.48
CA ARG A 8 -5.04 -7.79 1.58
C ARG A 8 -4.49 -8.98 2.34
N VAL A 9 -5.19 -10.11 2.24
CA VAL A 9 -4.78 -11.36 2.87
C VAL A 9 -4.92 -12.50 1.87
N SER A 10 -4.14 -13.57 2.06
CA SER A 10 -4.32 -14.80 1.29
C SER A 10 -5.37 -15.67 1.99
N SER A 11 -5.82 -16.72 1.30
CA SER A 11 -6.76 -17.65 1.90
C SER A 11 -6.19 -18.38 3.12
N ARG A 12 -4.87 -18.39 3.27
CA ARG A 12 -4.17 -19.02 4.40
C ARG A 12 -3.75 -18.03 5.46
N ASP A 13 -3.87 -16.74 5.17
CA ASP A 13 -3.40 -15.68 6.06
C ASP A 13 -4.54 -15.23 6.96
N GLN A 14 -4.33 -15.28 8.27
CA GLN A 14 -5.32 -14.90 9.26
C GLN A 14 -5.01 -13.54 9.89
N ASN A 15 -4.23 -12.71 9.18
CA ASN A 15 -3.84 -11.40 9.70
C ASN A 15 -4.82 -10.28 9.37
N GLU A 16 -6.02 -10.62 8.86
CA GLU A 16 -7.04 -9.61 8.56
C GLU A 16 -7.39 -8.78 9.78
N ASP A 17 -7.62 -9.45 10.93
CA ASP A 17 -7.99 -8.75 12.16
C ASP A 17 -6.89 -7.83 12.64
N ARG A 18 -5.62 -8.25 12.55
CA ARG A 18 -4.49 -7.40 12.91
C ARG A 18 -4.43 -6.14 12.08
N GLN A 19 -4.60 -6.29 10.77
CA GLN A 19 -4.59 -5.15 9.87
C GLN A 19 -5.75 -4.21 10.18
N ARG A 20 -6.93 -4.77 10.43
CA ARG A 20 -8.11 -3.97 10.75
C ARG A 20 -7.94 -3.21 12.06
N ILE A 21 -7.40 -3.86 13.09
CA ILE A 21 -7.13 -3.21 14.37
C ILE A 21 -6.13 -2.08 14.19
N ALA A 22 -5.05 -2.31 13.46
CA ALA A 22 -4.04 -1.29 13.21
C ALA A 22 -4.62 -0.06 12.50
N LEU A 23 -5.52 -0.29 11.54
CA LEU A 23 -6.18 0.79 10.83
C LEU A 23 -7.14 1.56 11.74
N HIS A 24 -7.91 0.85 12.59
CA HIS A 24 -8.80 1.49 13.55
C HIS A 24 -8.02 2.38 14.53
N GLU A 25 -6.87 1.93 14.98
CA GLU A 25 -6.01 2.69 15.88
C GLU A 25 -5.54 4.00 15.25
N ARG A 26 -5.48 4.03 13.91
CA ARG A 26 -5.11 5.23 13.16
C ARG A 26 -6.32 6.07 12.76
N GLY A 27 -7.52 5.70 13.19
CA GLY A 27 -8.72 6.47 12.95
C GLY A 27 -9.48 6.13 11.68
N VAL A 28 -9.17 5.01 11.03
CA VAL A 28 -9.89 4.58 9.83
C VAL A 28 -11.16 3.85 10.26
N GLU A 29 -12.31 4.32 9.78
CA GLU A 29 -13.60 3.73 10.10
C GLU A 29 -13.87 2.50 9.23
N ASP A 30 -14.68 1.55 9.75
CA ASP A 30 -15.00 0.31 9.04
C ASP A 30 -15.55 0.53 7.63
N GLY A 31 -16.40 1.52 7.48
CA GLY A 31 -16.99 1.82 6.17
C GLY A 31 -16.00 2.29 5.12
N PHE A 32 -14.78 2.65 5.53
CA PHE A 32 -13.71 3.10 4.66
C PHE A 32 -12.59 2.06 4.51
N ILE A 33 -12.79 0.86 5.05
CA ILE A 33 -11.81 -0.22 4.93
C ILE A 33 -12.26 -1.18 3.84
N TYR A 34 -11.38 -1.42 2.89
CA TYR A 34 -11.60 -2.32 1.76
C TYR A 34 -10.69 -3.53 1.92
N THR A 35 -11.27 -4.73 1.83
CA THR A 35 -10.55 -5.97 2.10
C THR A 35 -10.65 -6.91 0.91
N ASP A 36 -9.49 -7.40 0.44
CA ASP A 36 -9.42 -8.44 -0.58
C ASP A 36 -8.77 -9.69 0.00
N LYS A 37 -9.37 -10.83 -0.33
CA LYS A 37 -8.79 -12.14 -0.03
C LYS A 37 -8.41 -12.74 -1.38
N VAL A 38 -7.11 -12.87 -1.64
CA VAL A 38 -6.62 -13.31 -2.95
C VAL A 38 -5.69 -14.50 -2.79
N SER A 39 -5.82 -15.46 -3.71
CA SER A 39 -4.91 -16.60 -3.77
C SER A 39 -3.66 -16.22 -4.55
N GLY A 40 -2.59 -17.04 -4.41
CA GLY A 40 -1.36 -16.78 -5.14
C GLY A 40 -1.49 -16.92 -6.64
N LYS A 41 -2.50 -17.64 -7.12
CA LYS A 41 -2.71 -17.85 -8.56
C LYS A 41 -3.53 -16.76 -9.21
N ASP A 42 -4.44 -16.18 -8.46
CA ASP A 42 -5.37 -15.19 -8.97
C ASP A 42 -5.21 -13.90 -8.17
N PHE A 43 -4.65 -12.89 -8.80
CA PHE A 43 -4.41 -11.61 -8.16
C PHE A 43 -5.44 -10.58 -8.61
N ASP A 44 -6.69 -10.99 -8.69
CA ASP A 44 -7.78 -10.07 -8.91
C ASP A 44 -8.13 -9.40 -7.57
N ARG A 45 -8.18 -8.07 -7.56
CA ARG A 45 -8.41 -7.27 -6.37
C ARG A 45 -9.61 -6.36 -6.57
N PRO A 46 -10.83 -6.91 -6.56
CA PRO A 46 -12.02 -6.11 -6.85
C PRO A 46 -12.24 -4.98 -5.84
N GLN A 47 -11.95 -5.19 -4.56
CA GLN A 47 -12.14 -4.15 -3.57
C GLN A 47 -11.10 -3.04 -3.72
N TYR A 48 -9.85 -3.40 -4.03
CA TYR A 48 -8.82 -2.41 -4.31
C TYR A 48 -9.20 -1.53 -5.50
N LYS A 49 -9.69 -2.14 -6.55
CA LYS A 49 -10.12 -1.41 -7.74
C LYS A 49 -11.23 -0.42 -7.43
N LYS A 50 -12.20 -0.82 -6.59
CA LYS A 50 -13.28 0.06 -6.14
C LYS A 50 -12.74 1.23 -5.32
N LEU A 51 -11.80 0.94 -4.43
CA LEU A 51 -11.17 1.96 -3.60
C LEU A 51 -10.46 3.00 -4.45
N VAL A 52 -9.64 2.54 -5.41
CA VAL A 52 -8.89 3.45 -6.29
C VAL A 52 -9.83 4.38 -7.05
N LYS A 53 -10.97 3.86 -7.51
CA LYS A 53 -11.95 4.69 -8.21
C LYS A 53 -12.55 5.77 -7.32
N LYS A 54 -12.66 5.51 -6.02
CA LYS A 54 -13.23 6.46 -5.06
C LYS A 54 -12.24 7.52 -4.59
N LEU A 55 -10.95 7.25 -4.70
CA LEU A 55 -9.94 8.18 -4.23
C LEU A 55 -9.99 9.48 -5.02
N LYS A 56 -9.90 10.59 -4.28
CA LYS A 56 -9.88 11.94 -4.81
C LYS A 56 -8.64 12.67 -4.33
N PRO A 57 -8.22 13.74 -5.00
CA PRO A 57 -7.07 14.52 -4.54
C PRO A 57 -7.21 14.92 -3.07
N GLY A 58 -6.15 14.69 -2.31
CA GLY A 58 -6.12 14.99 -0.89
C GLY A 58 -6.61 13.89 0.03
N ASP A 59 -7.19 12.81 -0.51
CA ASP A 59 -7.56 11.65 0.31
C ASP A 59 -6.32 10.91 0.78
N LEU A 60 -6.47 10.14 1.86
CA LEU A 60 -5.37 9.37 2.45
C LEU A 60 -5.70 7.89 2.41
N LEU A 61 -4.74 7.11 1.95
CA LEU A 61 -4.83 5.64 2.00
C LEU A 61 -3.81 5.10 2.99
N MET A 62 -4.25 4.33 3.96
CA MET A 62 -3.39 3.66 4.92
C MET A 62 -3.32 2.17 4.63
N ILE A 63 -2.12 1.61 4.64
CA ILE A 63 -1.88 0.19 4.46
C ILE A 63 -0.88 -0.30 5.51
N GLN A 64 -1.00 -1.56 5.90
CA GLN A 64 -0.14 -2.13 6.92
C GLN A 64 1.32 -2.21 6.44
N SER A 65 1.52 -2.66 5.22
CA SER A 65 2.85 -2.85 4.64
C SER A 65 2.80 -2.57 3.14
N ILE A 66 3.96 -2.24 2.57
CA ILE A 66 4.04 -1.83 1.16
C ILE A 66 3.66 -2.96 0.20
N ASP A 67 3.86 -4.21 0.60
CA ASP A 67 3.54 -5.36 -0.26
C ASP A 67 2.05 -5.55 -0.47
N ARG A 68 1.20 -4.80 0.24
CA ARG A 68 -0.24 -4.83 -0.01
C ARG A 68 -0.61 -4.21 -1.36
N LEU A 69 0.28 -3.41 -1.94
CA LEU A 69 0.02 -2.74 -3.22
C LEU A 69 0.27 -3.62 -4.44
N GLY A 70 1.09 -4.67 -4.30
CA GLY A 70 1.38 -5.53 -5.42
C GLY A 70 2.15 -6.77 -5.01
N ARG A 71 2.26 -7.72 -5.96
CA ARG A 71 2.95 -8.99 -5.74
C ARG A 71 4.45 -8.90 -5.95
N ASN A 72 4.89 -7.88 -6.67
CA ASN A 72 6.29 -7.72 -7.04
C ASN A 72 6.64 -6.23 -7.10
N TYR A 73 7.92 -5.96 -7.31
CA TYR A 73 8.46 -4.61 -7.39
C TYR A 73 7.71 -3.73 -8.39
N GLU A 74 7.52 -4.27 -9.58
CA GLU A 74 6.90 -3.52 -10.68
C GLU A 74 5.46 -3.13 -10.35
N GLU A 75 4.67 -4.05 -9.81
CA GLU A 75 3.29 -3.76 -9.42
C GLU A 75 3.23 -2.72 -8.30
N VAL A 76 4.08 -2.87 -7.29
CA VAL A 76 4.12 -1.93 -6.15
C VAL A 76 4.46 -0.53 -6.65
N GLN A 77 5.48 -0.42 -7.47
CA GLN A 77 5.91 0.87 -8.01
C GLN A 77 4.81 1.52 -8.88
N ASN A 78 4.16 0.70 -9.69
CA ASN A 78 3.09 1.16 -10.56
C ASN A 78 1.89 1.68 -9.77
N GLN A 79 1.47 0.95 -8.74
CA GLN A 79 0.36 1.36 -7.90
C GLN A 79 0.69 2.61 -7.08
N TRP A 80 1.91 2.69 -6.59
CA TRP A 80 2.37 3.89 -5.89
C TRP A 80 2.23 5.12 -6.78
N ARG A 81 2.68 5.00 -8.02
CA ARG A 81 2.57 6.08 -8.99
C ARG A 81 1.12 6.46 -9.28
N VAL A 82 0.25 5.46 -9.47
CA VAL A 82 -1.17 5.72 -9.73
C VAL A 82 -1.79 6.48 -8.56
N LEU A 83 -1.54 6.03 -7.34
CA LEU A 83 -2.16 6.62 -6.16
C LEU A 83 -1.64 8.03 -5.89
N THR A 84 -0.34 8.27 -6.04
CA THR A 84 0.25 9.56 -5.68
C THR A 84 0.22 10.56 -6.82
N LYS A 85 0.40 10.13 -8.06
CA LYS A 85 0.51 11.04 -9.20
C LYS A 85 -0.81 11.20 -9.96
N GLU A 86 -1.51 10.11 -10.21
CA GLU A 86 -2.76 10.19 -10.97
C GLU A 86 -3.95 10.56 -10.09
N LYS A 87 -4.07 9.96 -8.92
CA LYS A 87 -5.15 10.26 -7.99
C LYS A 87 -4.83 11.42 -7.05
N GLU A 88 -3.57 11.77 -6.95
CA GLU A 88 -3.09 12.82 -6.05
C GLU A 88 -3.50 12.56 -4.61
N ALA A 89 -3.55 11.28 -4.22
CA ALA A 89 -3.83 10.87 -2.86
C ALA A 89 -2.54 10.71 -2.07
N ASP A 90 -2.67 10.77 -0.75
CA ASP A 90 -1.54 10.49 0.13
C ASP A 90 -1.55 9.03 0.54
N ILE A 91 -0.38 8.48 0.86
CA ILE A 91 -0.23 7.11 1.32
C ILE A 91 0.55 7.10 2.62
N CYS A 92 0.08 6.29 3.58
CA CYS A 92 0.79 6.04 4.83
C CYS A 92 0.97 4.54 5.00
N VAL A 93 2.21 4.08 5.10
CA VAL A 93 2.54 2.68 5.32
C VAL A 93 2.84 2.51 6.81
N LEU A 94 2.00 1.75 7.52
CA LEU A 94 2.02 1.72 8.98
C LEU A 94 3.31 1.14 9.55
N ASP A 95 3.87 0.10 8.92
CA ASP A 95 5.10 -0.50 9.40
C ASP A 95 6.36 0.21 8.90
N MET A 96 6.21 1.25 8.11
CA MET A 96 7.31 2.04 7.55
C MET A 96 6.99 3.53 7.63
N PRO A 97 7.15 4.16 8.79
CA PRO A 97 6.76 5.58 8.95
C PRO A 97 7.42 6.54 7.95
N LEU A 98 8.57 6.18 7.40
CA LEU A 98 9.22 7.00 6.36
C LEU A 98 8.41 7.02 5.06
N LEU A 99 7.59 6.01 4.82
CA LEU A 99 6.73 5.96 3.64
C LEU A 99 5.36 6.59 3.94
N ASP A 100 5.41 7.86 4.28
CA ASP A 100 4.21 8.66 4.54
C ASP A 100 4.32 9.94 3.73
N THR A 101 3.54 10.01 2.64
CA THR A 101 3.63 11.13 1.72
C THR A 101 3.10 12.44 2.28
N ARG A 102 2.42 12.39 3.45
CA ARG A 102 1.97 13.61 4.12
C ARG A 102 3.12 14.38 4.75
N GLN A 103 4.19 13.66 5.09
CA GLN A 103 5.37 14.30 5.69
C GLN A 103 6.06 15.16 4.64
N GLY A 104 6.11 16.46 4.90
CA GLY A 104 6.67 17.38 3.94
C GLY A 104 5.88 17.40 2.64
N LYS A 105 4.76 18.08 2.63
CA LYS A 105 3.93 18.20 1.42
C LYS A 105 4.61 19.05 0.34
N ASP A 106 5.88 19.30 0.50
CA ASP A 106 6.67 19.91 -0.54
C ASP A 106 7.18 18.84 -1.50
N LEU A 107 7.76 19.30 -2.58
CA LEU A 107 8.32 18.41 -3.60
C LEU A 107 9.40 17.49 -3.04
N MET A 108 10.16 17.99 -2.08
CA MET A 108 11.28 17.25 -1.49
C MET A 108 10.79 16.04 -0.69
N GLY A 109 9.74 16.20 0.11
CA GLY A 109 9.18 15.10 0.89
C GLY A 109 8.68 13.96 0.00
N THR A 110 7.98 14.30 -1.06
CA THR A 110 7.51 13.30 -2.03
C THR A 110 8.68 12.58 -2.70
N PHE A 111 9.71 13.33 -3.05
CA PHE A 111 10.90 12.76 -3.68
C PHE A 111 11.58 11.75 -2.77
N ILE A 112 11.73 12.07 -1.49
CA ILE A 112 12.36 11.17 -0.52
C ILE A 112 11.53 9.90 -0.35
N ALA A 113 10.21 10.01 -0.26
CA ALA A 113 9.33 8.84 -0.14
C ALA A 113 9.47 7.92 -1.35
N ASP A 114 9.48 8.50 -2.56
CA ASP A 114 9.64 7.71 -3.79
C ASP A 114 11.00 7.02 -3.83
N LEU A 115 12.05 7.70 -3.39
CA LEU A 115 13.40 7.14 -3.36
C LEU A 115 13.50 5.96 -2.38
N VAL A 116 12.94 6.12 -1.18
CA VAL A 116 12.93 5.05 -0.18
C VAL A 116 12.19 3.82 -0.73
N LEU A 117 11.05 4.04 -1.38
CA LEU A 117 10.28 2.96 -2.00
C LEU A 117 11.12 2.19 -3.03
N GLN A 118 11.83 2.91 -3.89
CA GLN A 118 12.67 2.28 -4.91
C GLN A 118 13.77 1.43 -4.28
N ILE A 119 14.43 1.95 -3.25
CA ILE A 119 15.50 1.22 -2.57
C ILE A 119 14.97 -0.06 -1.94
N LEU A 120 13.85 0.02 -1.20
CA LEU A 120 13.27 -1.12 -0.52
C LEU A 120 12.81 -2.19 -1.50
N SER A 121 12.19 -1.77 -2.60
CA SER A 121 11.70 -2.70 -3.61
C SER A 121 12.85 -3.40 -4.33
N PHE A 122 13.93 -2.68 -4.60
CA PHE A 122 15.13 -3.24 -5.22
C PHE A 122 15.78 -4.30 -4.32
N VAL A 123 15.91 -4.01 -3.03
CA VAL A 123 16.49 -4.96 -2.06
C VAL A 123 15.65 -6.23 -2.00
N ALA A 124 14.32 -6.09 -1.91
CA ALA A 124 13.42 -7.24 -1.86
C ALA A 124 13.56 -8.11 -3.11
N GLN A 125 13.66 -7.49 -4.29
CA GLN A 125 13.81 -8.21 -5.54
C GLN A 125 15.14 -8.97 -5.58
N ASN A 126 16.21 -8.35 -5.16
CA ASN A 126 17.53 -9.00 -5.10
C ASN A 126 17.54 -10.17 -4.14
N GLU A 127 16.91 -10.04 -2.98
CA GLU A 127 16.83 -11.16 -2.03
C GLU A 127 16.12 -12.36 -2.64
N ARG A 128 15.04 -12.14 -3.37
CA ARG A 128 14.31 -13.23 -4.02
C ARG A 128 15.17 -13.93 -5.06
N GLU A 129 15.89 -13.17 -5.86
CA GLU A 129 16.77 -13.73 -6.88
C GLU A 129 17.91 -14.53 -6.24
N PHE A 130 18.48 -14.03 -5.17
CA PHE A 130 19.54 -14.71 -4.44
C PHE A 130 19.05 -16.05 -3.90
N ILE A 131 17.87 -16.07 -3.30
CA ILE A 131 17.30 -17.30 -2.76
C ILE A 131 17.04 -18.31 -3.87
N ARG A 132 16.57 -17.87 -5.04
CA ARG A 132 16.29 -18.76 -6.17
C ARG A 132 17.53 -19.44 -6.73
N LYS A 133 18.66 -18.79 -6.64
CA LYS A 133 19.93 -19.34 -7.14
C LYS A 133 20.52 -20.42 -6.25
N ARG A 134 20.00 -20.59 -5.08
CA ARG A 134 20.38 -21.66 -4.19
C ARG A 134 19.57 -22.93 -4.49
#